data_e22f9786d9e700396a586582d756ffbb
#
_entry.id   e22f9786d9e700396a586582d756ffbb
#
_cell.length_a   1.000
_cell.length_b   1.000
_cell.length_c   1.000
_cell.angle_alpha   90.00
_cell.angle_beta   90.00
_cell.angle_gamma   90.00
#
_symmetry.space_group_name_H-M   'P 1'
#
loop_
_entity.id
_entity.type
_entity.pdbx_description
1 polymer ?
#
loop_
_entity_poly.entity_id
_entity_poly.type
_entity_poly.pdbx_seq_one_letter_code
_entity_poly.pdbx_strand_id
1 'polypeptide(L)'
;QVQQGSHAELALSSEEMAAGKILMCCSTAQSDVALKVAGYNGAGAPPVKTLPARVAGIEFLHDVALLKLALPKAPPFVFWPGQYIDILLRDNHVRSYSMANHPANADILELHIRKHEGGLFSNMLFGEAASVKEKAILRIRGPLGTFTLQESEKPVIMLATGTGFAPIKS
;
A
#
# COMPACT_ATOMS: atom_id res chain seq x y z
N GLN A 1 11.26 21.54 -12.41
CA GLN A 1 12.03 21.68 -11.16
C GLN A 1 11.38 20.89 -10.04
N VAL A 2 12.18 20.41 -9.10
CA VAL A 2 11.73 19.68 -7.91
C VAL A 2 12.32 20.36 -6.68
N GLN A 3 11.47 20.59 -5.69
CA GLN A 3 11.90 21.07 -4.37
C GLN A 3 11.98 19.85 -3.43
N GLN A 4 13.18 19.54 -2.96
CA GLN A 4 13.41 18.48 -1.97
C GLN A 4 13.05 18.99 -0.58
N GLY A 5 12.23 18.24 0.16
CA GLY A 5 11.92 18.50 1.56
C GLY A 5 12.97 17.92 2.51
N SER A 6 12.78 18.15 3.81
CA SER A 6 13.67 17.62 4.85
C SER A 6 13.59 16.08 4.92
N HIS A 7 14.73 15.42 5.10
CA HIS A 7 14.85 13.97 5.21
C HIS A 7 16.10 13.60 5.99
N ALA A 8 16.18 12.35 6.44
CA ALA A 8 17.40 11.84 7.07
C ALA A 8 18.48 11.56 6.00
N GLU A 9 19.73 11.82 6.31
CA GLU A 9 20.85 11.60 5.40
C GLU A 9 21.01 10.14 4.96
N LEU A 10 20.63 9.20 5.84
CA LEU A 10 20.58 7.78 5.50
C LEU A 10 19.54 7.42 4.43
N ALA A 11 18.54 8.27 4.22
CA ALA A 11 17.51 8.04 3.20
C ALA A 11 17.91 8.56 1.82
N LEU A 12 18.72 9.62 1.77
CA LEU A 12 19.28 10.20 0.56
C LEU A 12 20.52 11.02 0.94
N SER A 13 21.68 10.57 0.52
CA SER A 13 22.94 11.23 0.82
C SER A 13 23.15 12.50 -0.02
N SER A 14 24.04 13.37 0.44
CA SER A 14 24.43 14.58 -0.30
C SER A 14 25.04 14.23 -1.67
N GLU A 15 25.76 13.12 -1.78
CA GLU A 15 26.34 12.63 -3.03
C GLU A 15 25.24 12.18 -4.02
N GLU A 16 24.23 11.48 -3.50
CA GLU A 16 23.08 11.04 -4.32
C GLU A 16 22.25 12.23 -4.80
N MET A 17 22.07 13.25 -3.96
CA MET A 17 21.41 14.50 -4.37
C MET A 17 22.20 15.21 -5.46
N ALA A 18 23.54 15.28 -5.33
CA ALA A 18 24.40 15.85 -6.36
C ALA A 18 24.34 15.06 -7.68
N ALA A 19 24.09 13.76 -7.62
CA ALA A 19 23.83 12.90 -8.77
C ALA A 19 22.39 13.02 -9.35
N GLY A 20 21.58 13.95 -8.83
CA GLY A 20 20.22 14.22 -9.31
C GLY A 20 19.14 13.28 -8.79
N LYS A 21 19.45 12.43 -7.77
CA LYS A 21 18.43 11.61 -7.13
C LYS A 21 17.55 12.43 -6.19
N ILE A 22 16.31 12.01 -6.02
CA ILE A 22 15.33 12.63 -5.13
C ILE A 22 14.57 11.57 -4.33
N LEU A 23 14.06 11.95 -3.16
CA LEU A 23 13.05 11.17 -2.44
C LEU A 23 11.66 11.69 -2.81
N MET A 24 10.92 10.93 -3.59
CA MET A 24 9.57 11.34 -4.05
C MET A 24 8.60 11.61 -2.90
N CYS A 25 8.72 10.89 -1.78
CA CYS A 25 7.87 11.07 -0.59
C CYS A 25 8.12 12.40 0.14
N CYS A 26 9.28 13.03 -0.08
CA CYS A 26 9.67 14.31 0.53
C CYS A 26 9.88 15.41 -0.50
N SER A 27 9.49 15.20 -1.76
CA SER A 27 9.73 16.16 -2.85
C SER A 27 8.44 16.72 -3.39
N THR A 28 8.46 18.00 -3.76
CA THR A 28 7.34 18.69 -4.40
C THR A 28 7.74 19.12 -5.80
N ALA A 29 6.93 18.77 -6.80
CA ALA A 29 7.11 19.23 -8.16
C ALA A 29 6.76 20.73 -8.26
N GLN A 30 7.65 21.54 -8.81
CA GLN A 30 7.48 23.00 -9.04
C GLN A 30 7.18 23.31 -10.51
N SER A 31 7.26 22.32 -11.40
CA SER A 31 6.94 22.39 -12.83
C SER A 31 6.65 20.98 -13.33
N ASP A 32 6.35 20.82 -14.59
CA ASP A 32 6.36 19.50 -15.22
C ASP A 32 7.72 18.85 -15.05
N VAL A 33 7.72 17.59 -14.60
CA VAL A 33 8.94 16.81 -14.35
C VAL A 33 8.83 15.43 -14.98
N ALA A 34 9.95 14.94 -15.52
CA ALA A 34 10.13 13.56 -15.92
C ALA A 34 11.02 12.87 -14.88
N LEU A 35 10.56 11.74 -14.37
CA LEU A 35 11.30 10.96 -13.37
C LEU A 35 11.73 9.63 -13.98
N LYS A 36 12.97 9.23 -13.69
CA LYS A 36 13.46 7.87 -13.95
C LYS A 36 13.39 7.07 -12.66
N VAL A 37 12.55 6.05 -12.65
CA VAL A 37 12.42 5.14 -11.51
C VAL A 37 13.12 3.83 -11.85
N ALA A 38 14.09 3.43 -11.02
CA ALA A 38 14.81 2.18 -11.24
C ALA A 38 13.87 1.00 -11.13
N GLY A 39 13.99 0.05 -12.06
CA GLY A 39 13.14 -1.15 -12.11
C GLY A 39 11.69 -0.92 -12.57
N TYR A 40 11.28 0.32 -12.86
CA TYR A 40 9.96 0.62 -13.40
C TYR A 40 10.03 0.76 -14.92
N ASN A 41 9.45 -0.19 -15.63
CA ASN A 41 9.38 -0.17 -17.10
C ASN A 41 8.00 0.24 -17.64
N GLY A 42 7.02 0.49 -16.75
CA GLY A 42 5.66 0.93 -17.11
C GLY A 42 4.82 -0.10 -17.86
N ALA A 43 5.43 -1.19 -18.34
CA ALA A 43 4.76 -2.19 -19.14
C ALA A 43 4.12 -3.28 -18.26
N GLY A 44 2.88 -3.66 -18.58
CA GLY A 44 2.21 -4.82 -18.00
C GLY A 44 1.65 -4.64 -16.59
N ALA A 45 1.77 -3.46 -15.97
CA ALA A 45 1.18 -3.25 -14.65
C ALA A 45 -0.35 -3.41 -14.69
N PRO A 46 -0.95 -4.13 -13.73
CA PRO A 46 -2.39 -4.26 -13.65
C PRO A 46 -3.07 -2.89 -13.58
N PRO A 47 -4.21 -2.69 -14.27
CA PRO A 47 -4.88 -1.41 -14.30
C PRO A 47 -5.43 -1.02 -12.94
N VAL A 48 -5.21 0.23 -12.54
CA VAL A 48 -5.77 0.79 -11.30
C VAL A 48 -7.29 0.92 -11.42
N LYS A 49 -8.02 0.35 -10.47
CA LYS A 49 -9.48 0.39 -10.40
C LYS A 49 -9.95 0.98 -9.08
N THR A 50 -11.10 1.62 -9.09
CA THR A 50 -11.83 1.99 -7.88
C THR A 50 -13.03 1.07 -7.74
N LEU A 51 -13.10 0.34 -6.63
CA LEU A 51 -14.08 -0.72 -6.41
C LEU A 51 -14.72 -0.61 -5.02
N PRO A 52 -15.97 -1.04 -4.87
CA PRO A 52 -16.52 -1.37 -3.55
C PRO A 52 -15.89 -2.67 -3.06
N ALA A 53 -15.56 -2.74 -1.78
CA ALA A 53 -15.06 -3.92 -1.12
C ALA A 53 -15.87 -4.18 0.15
N ARG A 54 -16.41 -5.39 0.29
CA ARG A 54 -17.20 -5.76 1.47
C ARG A 54 -16.31 -6.40 2.52
N VAL A 55 -16.36 -5.92 3.73
CA VAL A 55 -15.68 -6.54 4.87
C VAL A 55 -16.22 -7.95 5.05
N ALA A 56 -15.38 -8.94 4.77
CA ALA A 56 -15.68 -10.37 4.90
C ALA A 56 -15.35 -10.94 6.28
N GLY A 57 -14.39 -10.31 6.97
CA GLY A 57 -14.01 -10.68 8.33
C GLY A 57 -12.94 -9.72 8.86
N ILE A 58 -12.86 -9.66 10.18
CA ILE A 58 -11.82 -8.91 10.91
C ILE A 58 -11.35 -9.82 12.05
N GLU A 59 -10.06 -10.11 12.07
CA GLU A 59 -9.40 -10.83 13.15
C GLU A 59 -8.42 -9.91 13.85
N PHE A 60 -8.41 -9.89 15.17
CA PHE A 60 -7.51 -9.04 15.94
C PHE A 60 -6.40 -9.87 16.57
N LEU A 61 -5.16 -9.49 16.28
CA LEU A 61 -3.94 -10.03 16.87
C LEU A 61 -3.24 -8.89 17.63
N HIS A 62 -3.52 -8.76 18.92
CA HIS A 62 -3.04 -7.65 19.76
C HIS A 62 -3.42 -6.27 19.18
N ASP A 63 -2.43 -5.53 18.68
CA ASP A 63 -2.58 -4.20 18.10
C ASP A 63 -2.71 -4.22 16.56
N VAL A 64 -2.85 -5.42 15.96
CA VAL A 64 -3.00 -5.57 14.50
C VAL A 64 -4.36 -6.20 14.18
N ALA A 65 -5.07 -5.59 13.23
CA ALA A 65 -6.27 -6.17 12.61
C ALA A 65 -5.90 -6.81 11.27
N LEU A 66 -6.27 -8.08 11.09
CA LEU A 66 -6.27 -8.76 9.81
C LEU A 66 -7.64 -8.51 9.17
N LEU A 67 -7.71 -7.56 8.26
CA LEU A 67 -8.93 -7.16 7.58
C LEU A 67 -9.07 -7.92 6.26
N LYS A 68 -10.14 -8.68 6.11
CA LYS A 68 -10.48 -9.42 4.89
C LYS A 68 -11.56 -8.67 4.11
N LEU A 69 -11.28 -8.36 2.85
CA LEU A 69 -12.15 -7.61 1.96
C LEU A 69 -12.55 -8.48 0.76
N ALA A 70 -13.83 -8.84 0.66
CA ALA A 70 -14.38 -9.51 -0.51
C ALA A 70 -14.63 -8.49 -1.63
N LEU A 71 -14.11 -8.78 -2.82
CA LEU A 71 -14.23 -7.96 -4.01
C LEU A 71 -15.32 -8.46 -4.95
N PRO A 72 -15.84 -7.61 -5.86
CA PRO A 72 -16.67 -8.05 -6.98
C PRO A 72 -15.92 -9.05 -7.86
N LYS A 73 -16.60 -10.12 -8.28
CA LYS A 73 -16.00 -11.16 -9.13
C LYS A 73 -15.74 -10.70 -10.56
N ALA A 74 -16.48 -9.71 -11.04
CA ALA A 74 -16.36 -9.19 -12.40
C ALA A 74 -16.38 -7.66 -12.40
N PRO A 75 -15.40 -7.02 -13.09
CA PRO A 75 -14.21 -7.64 -13.67
C PRO A 75 -13.22 -8.07 -12.57
N PRO A 76 -12.41 -9.11 -12.80
CA PRO A 76 -11.49 -9.60 -11.78
C PRO A 76 -10.48 -8.54 -11.37
N PHE A 77 -10.14 -8.54 -10.10
CA PHE A 77 -9.07 -7.70 -9.56
C PHE A 77 -7.75 -8.47 -9.69
N VAL A 78 -6.80 -7.88 -10.38
CA VAL A 78 -5.47 -8.46 -10.61
C VAL A 78 -4.45 -7.55 -9.97
N PHE A 79 -3.49 -8.11 -9.26
CA PHE A 79 -2.39 -7.38 -8.65
C PHE A 79 -1.11 -8.23 -8.62
N TRP A 80 0.03 -7.59 -8.40
CA TRP A 80 1.31 -8.26 -8.18
C TRP A 80 1.66 -8.32 -6.69
N PRO A 81 2.35 -9.37 -6.22
CA PRO A 81 2.87 -9.43 -4.86
C PRO A 81 3.65 -8.16 -4.51
N GLY A 82 3.42 -7.64 -3.30
CA GLY A 82 4.06 -6.42 -2.83
C GLY A 82 3.32 -5.13 -3.12
N GLN A 83 2.30 -5.14 -4.00
CA GLN A 83 1.45 -3.97 -4.24
C GLN A 83 0.51 -3.68 -3.06
N TYR A 84 -0.07 -2.48 -3.07
CA TYR A 84 -0.99 -2.00 -2.05
C TYR A 84 -2.28 -1.46 -2.66
N ILE A 85 -3.25 -1.22 -1.82
CA ILE A 85 -4.48 -0.50 -2.14
C ILE A 85 -4.62 0.73 -1.24
N ASP A 86 -5.36 1.71 -1.73
CA ASP A 86 -5.87 2.82 -0.96
C ASP A 86 -7.29 2.50 -0.47
N ILE A 87 -7.56 2.74 0.79
CA ILE A 87 -8.93 2.85 1.34
C ILE A 87 -9.31 4.32 1.27
N LEU A 88 -10.38 4.60 0.52
CA LEU A 88 -10.90 5.96 0.33
C LEU A 88 -11.90 6.27 1.44
N LEU A 89 -11.54 7.20 2.29
CA LEU A 89 -12.35 7.66 3.42
C LEU A 89 -13.15 8.92 3.03
N ARG A 90 -13.94 9.43 3.98
CA ARG A 90 -14.64 10.71 3.83
C ARG A 90 -13.63 11.86 3.72
N ASP A 91 -14.11 13.02 3.24
CA ASP A 91 -13.33 14.26 3.14
C ASP A 91 -12.01 14.09 2.37
N ASN A 92 -12.02 13.24 1.33
CA ASN A 92 -10.87 12.92 0.48
C ASN A 92 -9.64 12.33 1.23
N HIS A 93 -9.82 11.89 2.45
CA HIS A 93 -8.77 11.18 3.16
C HIS A 93 -8.53 9.80 2.54
N VAL A 94 -7.27 9.40 2.52
CA VAL A 94 -6.84 8.12 1.96
C VAL A 94 -5.90 7.44 2.95
N ARG A 95 -6.00 6.11 3.06
CA ARG A 95 -5.04 5.29 3.79
C ARG A 95 -4.64 4.10 2.95
N SER A 96 -3.33 3.92 2.80
CA SER A 96 -2.73 2.89 1.95
C SER A 96 -2.31 1.69 2.79
N TYR A 97 -2.64 0.49 2.31
CA TYR A 97 -2.29 -0.78 2.95
C TYR A 97 -1.84 -1.80 1.92
N SER A 98 -0.69 -2.42 2.17
CA SER A 98 -0.20 -3.51 1.33
C SER A 98 -1.10 -4.73 1.45
N MET A 99 -1.29 -5.41 0.32
CA MET A 99 -2.00 -6.69 0.28
C MET A 99 -1.10 -7.79 0.85
N ALA A 100 -1.68 -8.66 1.66
CA ALA A 100 -0.98 -9.73 2.38
C ALA A 100 -1.35 -11.13 1.90
N ASN A 101 -2.27 -11.26 0.94
CA ASN A 101 -2.66 -12.52 0.35
C ASN A 101 -2.00 -12.73 -1.02
N HIS A 102 -1.88 -13.98 -1.42
CA HIS A 102 -1.36 -14.33 -2.75
C HIS A 102 -2.34 -13.85 -3.85
N PRO A 103 -1.83 -13.33 -4.99
CA PRO A 103 -2.68 -12.81 -6.09
C PRO A 103 -3.68 -13.81 -6.67
N ALA A 104 -3.40 -15.13 -6.62
CA ALA A 104 -4.35 -16.15 -7.04
C ALA A 104 -5.65 -16.17 -6.22
N ASN A 105 -5.63 -15.57 -5.02
CA ASN A 105 -6.77 -15.46 -4.11
C ASN A 105 -7.32 -14.03 -4.05
N ALA A 106 -7.31 -13.31 -5.18
CA ALA A 106 -7.69 -11.90 -5.25
C ALA A 106 -9.19 -11.62 -5.02
N ASP A 107 -10.03 -12.64 -4.94
CA ASP A 107 -11.45 -12.50 -4.56
C ASP A 107 -11.61 -11.96 -3.12
N ILE A 108 -10.63 -12.24 -2.26
CA ILE A 108 -10.57 -11.73 -0.90
C ILE A 108 -9.19 -11.15 -0.67
N LEU A 109 -9.11 -9.83 -0.53
CA LEU A 109 -7.86 -9.17 -0.11
C LEU A 109 -7.70 -9.28 1.40
N GLU A 110 -6.47 -9.52 1.84
CA GLU A 110 -6.07 -9.47 3.24
C GLU A 110 -5.16 -8.26 3.46
N LEU A 111 -5.48 -7.45 4.47
CA LEU A 111 -4.70 -6.29 4.88
C LEU A 111 -4.31 -6.43 6.34
N HIS A 112 -3.08 -6.06 6.68
CA HIS A 112 -2.61 -5.99 8.07
C HIS A 112 -2.60 -4.54 8.52
N ILE A 113 -3.45 -4.20 9.47
CA ILE A 113 -3.66 -2.82 9.92
C ILE A 113 -3.30 -2.71 11.40
N ARG A 114 -2.23 -1.99 11.67
CA ARG A 114 -1.81 -1.71 13.04
C ARG A 114 -2.68 -0.61 13.66
N LYS A 115 -3.06 -0.80 14.92
CA LYS A 115 -3.69 0.23 15.74
C LYS A 115 -2.73 1.42 15.86
N HIS A 116 -3.22 2.59 15.50
CA HIS A 116 -2.48 3.84 15.64
C HIS A 116 -3.32 4.82 16.43
N GLU A 117 -2.78 5.35 17.52
CA GLU A 117 -3.47 6.35 18.32
C GLU A 117 -3.72 7.61 17.47
N GLY A 118 -4.96 8.09 17.45
CA GLY A 118 -5.37 9.19 16.57
C GLY A 118 -5.48 8.82 15.09
N GLY A 119 -5.23 7.57 14.71
CA GLY A 119 -5.29 7.12 13.32
C GLY A 119 -6.69 7.10 12.76
N LEU A 120 -6.94 7.78 11.63
CA LEU A 120 -8.28 7.92 11.05
C LEU A 120 -8.94 6.56 10.77
N PHE A 121 -8.26 5.64 10.07
CA PHE A 121 -8.86 4.36 9.71
C PHE A 121 -8.72 3.32 10.80
N SER A 122 -7.59 3.29 11.52
CA SER A 122 -7.43 2.33 12.63
C SER A 122 -8.47 2.56 13.73
N ASN A 123 -8.82 3.80 14.05
CA ASN A 123 -9.87 4.10 15.03
C ASN A 123 -11.27 3.63 14.56
N MET A 124 -11.48 3.48 13.25
CA MET A 124 -12.72 2.90 12.70
C MET A 124 -12.80 1.38 12.86
N LEU A 125 -11.66 0.70 13.11
CA LEU A 125 -11.56 -0.74 13.30
C LEU A 125 -11.50 -1.15 14.75
N PHE A 126 -10.77 -0.38 15.58
CA PHE A 126 -10.46 -0.75 16.96
C PHE A 126 -11.33 0.02 17.96
N GLY A 127 -11.64 -0.65 19.08
CA GLY A 127 -12.34 -0.09 20.22
C GLY A 127 -13.88 -0.19 20.11
N GLU A 128 -14.55 0.28 21.17
CA GLU A 128 -16.02 0.19 21.30
C GLU A 128 -16.76 1.04 20.27
N ALA A 129 -16.17 2.16 19.84
CA ALA A 129 -16.72 3.05 18.82
C ALA A 129 -16.38 2.63 17.37
N ALA A 130 -15.86 1.41 17.18
CA ALA A 130 -15.51 0.91 15.86
C ALA A 130 -16.73 0.93 14.91
N SER A 131 -16.58 1.64 13.80
CA SER A 131 -17.62 1.82 12.79
C SER A 131 -17.50 0.86 11.60
N VAL A 132 -16.30 0.32 11.36
CA VAL A 132 -16.05 -0.71 10.35
C VAL A 132 -16.21 -2.08 10.99
N LYS A 133 -17.24 -2.79 10.57
CA LYS A 133 -17.61 -4.13 11.04
C LYS A 133 -17.79 -5.07 9.84
N GLU A 134 -17.95 -6.35 10.11
CA GLU A 134 -18.32 -7.30 9.06
C GLU A 134 -19.53 -6.83 8.26
N LYS A 135 -19.54 -7.11 6.97
CA LYS A 135 -20.51 -6.68 5.98
C LYS A 135 -20.46 -5.17 5.62
N ALA A 136 -19.69 -4.35 6.31
CA ALA A 136 -19.49 -2.96 5.90
C ALA A 136 -18.90 -2.88 4.48
N ILE A 137 -19.27 -1.86 3.73
CA ILE A 137 -18.74 -1.59 2.40
C ILE A 137 -17.71 -0.46 2.51
N LEU A 138 -16.50 -0.74 2.07
CA LEU A 138 -15.43 0.22 1.90
C LEU A 138 -15.25 0.52 0.41
N ARG A 139 -14.74 1.69 0.11
CA ARG A 139 -14.33 2.05 -1.24
C ARG A 139 -12.82 1.98 -1.31
N ILE A 140 -12.28 1.20 -2.24
CA ILE A 140 -10.85 1.02 -2.42
C ILE A 140 -10.41 1.45 -3.80
N ARG A 141 -9.13 1.80 -3.93
CA ARG A 141 -8.46 2.09 -5.20
C ARG A 141 -7.15 1.31 -5.28
N GLY A 142 -6.93 0.61 -6.36
CA GLY A 142 -5.72 -0.19 -6.58
C GLY A 142 -5.82 -1.09 -7.80
N PRO A 143 -4.78 -1.92 -8.03
CA PRO A 143 -3.55 -2.01 -7.26
C PRO A 143 -2.62 -0.81 -7.50
N LEU A 144 -1.78 -0.51 -6.53
CA LEU A 144 -0.82 0.59 -6.54
C LEU A 144 0.56 0.09 -6.09
N GLY A 145 1.60 0.84 -6.42
CA GLY A 145 2.96 0.56 -5.96
C GLY A 145 3.77 -0.31 -6.91
N THR A 146 5.07 -0.19 -6.74
CA THR A 146 6.11 -0.83 -7.56
C THR A 146 7.08 -1.70 -6.73
N PHE A 147 6.76 -1.93 -5.45
CA PHE A 147 7.51 -2.84 -4.61
C PHE A 147 7.15 -4.28 -4.99
N THR A 148 7.81 -4.80 -6.02
CA THR A 148 7.62 -6.16 -6.54
C THR A 148 8.94 -6.90 -6.56
N LEU A 149 8.90 -8.23 -6.46
CA LEU A 149 10.09 -9.05 -6.58
C LEU A 149 10.70 -8.85 -7.97
N GLN A 150 11.99 -8.55 -7.98
CA GLN A 150 12.77 -8.52 -9.22
C GLN A 150 13.34 -9.91 -9.49
N GLU A 151 13.08 -10.45 -10.67
CA GLU A 151 13.65 -11.73 -11.09
C GLU A 151 15.18 -11.65 -11.12
N SER A 152 15.83 -12.59 -10.49
CA SER A 152 17.29 -12.63 -10.34
C SER A 152 17.75 -14.05 -9.97
N GLU A 153 18.92 -14.45 -10.46
CA GLU A 153 19.62 -15.68 -10.02
C GLU A 153 20.26 -15.55 -8.63
N LYS A 154 20.18 -14.38 -8.01
CA LYS A 154 20.78 -14.13 -6.69
C LYS A 154 19.82 -14.54 -5.58
N PRO A 155 20.37 -15.04 -4.44
CA PRO A 155 19.58 -15.26 -3.23
C PRO A 155 18.88 -13.97 -2.79
N VAL A 156 17.61 -14.09 -2.36
CA VAL A 156 16.81 -12.98 -1.87
C VAL A 156 16.66 -13.09 -0.36
N ILE A 157 16.99 -12.00 0.35
CA ILE A 157 16.73 -11.86 1.78
C ILE A 157 15.58 -10.87 1.93
N MET A 158 14.47 -11.33 2.54
CA MET A 158 13.31 -10.50 2.84
C MET A 158 13.26 -10.21 4.34
N LEU A 159 13.25 -8.93 4.70
CA LEU A 159 13.19 -8.49 6.10
C LEU A 159 11.92 -7.64 6.29
N ALA A 160 11.15 -7.97 7.32
CA ALA A 160 9.96 -7.22 7.67
C ALA A 160 9.88 -6.95 9.17
N THR A 161 9.32 -5.82 9.54
CA THR A 161 8.94 -5.49 10.92
C THR A 161 7.46 -5.10 10.96
N GLY A 162 6.73 -5.60 11.97
CA GLY A 162 5.31 -5.30 12.14
C GLY A 162 4.47 -5.61 10.89
N THR A 163 3.61 -4.68 10.51
CA THR A 163 2.74 -4.82 9.33
C THR A 163 3.48 -4.73 7.99
N GLY A 164 4.77 -4.36 7.98
CA GLY A 164 5.63 -4.49 6.81
C GLY A 164 5.79 -5.94 6.32
N PHE A 165 5.36 -6.92 7.11
CA PHE A 165 5.25 -8.31 6.69
C PHE A 165 4.18 -8.54 5.60
N ALA A 166 3.15 -7.71 5.51
CA ALA A 166 2.06 -7.87 4.54
C ALA A 166 2.53 -8.01 3.08
N PRO A 167 3.32 -7.06 2.52
CA PRO A 167 3.77 -7.16 1.13
C PRO A 167 4.77 -8.32 0.89
N ILE A 168 5.44 -8.80 1.94
CA ILE A 168 6.37 -9.95 1.83
C ILE A 168 5.62 -11.28 1.86
N LYS A 169 4.51 -11.33 2.60
CA LYS A 169 3.61 -12.49 2.66
C LYS A 169 2.85 -12.70 1.34
N SER A 170 2.58 -11.62 0.61
CA SER A 170 1.88 -11.63 -0.67
C SER A 170 2.66 -12.41 -1.75
#